data_d9c7db7435f8c0d51836adb1f1baaa03
#
_entry.id   d9c7db7435f8c0d51836adb1f1baaa03
#
_cell.length_a   1.000
_cell.length_b   1.000
_cell.length_c   1.000
_cell.angle_alpha   90.00
_cell.angle_beta   90.00
_cell.angle_gamma   90.00
#
_symmetry.space_group_name_H-M   'P 1'
#
loop_
_entity.id
_entity.type
_entity.pdbx_description
1 polymer ?
#
loop_
_entity_poly.entity_id
_entity_poly.type
_entity_poly.pdbx_seq_one_letter_code
_entity_poly.pdbx_strand_id
1 'polypeptide(L)'
;EERTFAKGRQMHPMSLAGPEEDEFLLALSCASGVWETLFPYPKELEGLYYFDELPVRRRRRILGFYRACLKRQLWLYGRERVHCSKNPVFTGKVASLIEAFPDARFILMSRDPAATIPSLLKMMERNWLASDCDRSQIRCALAQLAEQSYHSYSYPPEVFARHPGVEQVTVDYEQLVAQPRATVERTYQALGMAVSEEFAAVLDSEEARSRQHRAEHLYTPEEFELSADEIRRRCGISSSPVEKK
;
A
#
# COMPACT_ATOMS: atom_id res chain seq x y z
N GLU A 1 -18.35 22.57 -0.27
CA GLU A 1 -17.06 22.21 0.37
C GLU A 1 -17.25 21.24 1.54
N GLU A 2 -18.05 21.54 2.58
CA GLU A 2 -18.24 20.64 3.74
C GLU A 2 -18.75 19.24 3.39
N ARG A 3 -19.66 19.10 2.41
CA ARG A 3 -20.19 17.79 2.00
C ARG A 3 -19.17 16.92 1.28
N THR A 4 -18.24 17.50 0.53
CA THR A 4 -17.20 16.76 -0.20
C THR A 4 -16.14 16.25 0.77
N PHE A 5 -15.72 17.07 1.73
CA PHE A 5 -14.81 16.67 2.80
C PHE A 5 -15.43 15.65 3.77
N ALA A 6 -16.74 15.75 4.05
CA ALA A 6 -17.43 14.79 4.90
C ALA A 6 -17.48 13.38 4.28
N LYS A 7 -17.74 13.27 2.97
CA LYS A 7 -17.70 12.00 2.25
C LYS A 7 -16.28 11.42 2.19
N GLY A 8 -15.26 12.25 1.96
CA GLY A 8 -13.85 11.82 1.98
C GLY A 8 -13.44 11.24 3.34
N ARG A 9 -13.84 11.87 4.44
CA ARG A 9 -13.59 11.39 5.81
C ARG A 9 -14.31 10.10 6.16
N GLN A 10 -15.46 9.81 5.53
CA GLN A 10 -16.14 8.52 5.69
C GLN A 10 -15.44 7.39 4.93
N MET A 11 -14.80 7.70 3.79
CA MET A 11 -14.06 6.72 2.99
C MET A 11 -12.66 6.45 3.53
N HIS A 12 -12.02 7.45 4.12
CA HIS A 12 -10.68 7.35 4.71
C HIS A 12 -10.61 8.20 5.98
N PRO A 13 -11.02 7.65 7.14
CA PRO A 13 -10.95 8.38 8.39
C PRO A 13 -9.49 8.58 8.79
N MET A 14 -9.05 9.85 8.82
CA MET A 14 -7.72 10.24 9.28
C MET A 14 -7.81 10.88 10.65
N SER A 15 -6.88 10.55 11.54
CA SER A 15 -6.83 11.10 12.90
C SER A 15 -5.38 11.39 13.30
N LEU A 16 -5.12 12.59 13.77
CA LEU A 16 -3.81 12.96 14.32
C LEU A 16 -3.38 12.13 15.54
N ALA A 17 -4.34 11.51 16.22
CA ALA A 17 -4.10 10.65 17.38
C ALA A 17 -4.11 9.16 17.04
N GLY A 18 -4.49 8.79 15.82
CA GLY A 18 -4.56 7.41 15.33
C GLY A 18 -3.29 6.98 14.60
N PRO A 19 -3.17 5.67 14.31
CA PRO A 19 -2.12 5.17 13.45
C PRO A 19 -2.34 5.65 12.01
N GLU A 20 -1.29 6.21 11.39
CA GLU A 20 -1.27 6.66 10.01
C GLU A 20 -0.13 5.99 9.24
N GLU A 21 -0.13 6.13 7.93
CA GLU A 21 0.91 5.54 7.08
C GLU A 21 2.27 6.22 7.28
N ASP A 22 3.33 5.45 7.34
CA ASP A 22 4.70 5.95 7.47
C ASP A 22 5.16 6.83 6.30
N GLU A 23 4.39 6.84 5.22
CA GLU A 23 4.62 7.74 4.10
C GLU A 23 4.61 9.21 4.53
N PHE A 24 3.84 9.57 5.55
CA PHE A 24 3.87 10.93 6.12
C PHE A 24 5.22 11.29 6.76
N LEU A 25 5.94 10.33 7.33
CA LEU A 25 7.32 10.57 7.80
C LEU A 25 8.24 10.89 6.63
N LEU A 26 8.08 10.20 5.50
CA LEU A 26 8.85 10.46 4.29
C LEU A 26 8.49 11.80 3.65
N ALA A 27 7.26 12.29 3.81
CA ALA A 27 6.86 13.61 3.36
C ALA A 27 7.73 14.71 4.01
N LEU A 28 8.11 14.56 5.29
CA LEU A 28 8.99 15.49 5.98
C LEU A 28 10.41 15.55 5.38
N SER A 29 10.83 14.52 4.66
CA SER A 29 12.11 14.48 3.94
C SER A 29 11.97 14.80 2.45
N CYS A 30 10.81 15.29 2.00
CA CYS A 30 10.45 15.51 0.59
C CYS A 30 10.65 14.26 -0.29
N ALA A 31 10.39 13.07 0.28
CA ALA A 31 10.61 11.78 -0.38
C ALA A 31 9.36 10.88 -0.30
N SER A 32 8.19 11.46 -0.38
CA SER A 32 6.90 10.78 -0.23
C SER A 32 6.07 10.84 -1.49
N GLY A 33 5.47 9.71 -1.87
CA GLY A 33 4.45 9.64 -2.92
C GLY A 33 3.13 10.35 -2.53
N VAL A 34 2.93 10.71 -1.25
CA VAL A 34 1.73 11.42 -0.82
C VAL A 34 1.57 12.78 -1.53
N TRP A 35 2.66 13.38 -1.99
CA TRP A 35 2.60 14.63 -2.76
C TRP A 35 1.82 14.49 -4.06
N GLU A 36 1.79 13.30 -4.67
CA GLU A 36 1.00 13.03 -5.87
C GLU A 36 -0.51 13.11 -5.59
N THR A 37 -0.94 12.80 -4.39
CA THR A 37 -2.37 12.95 -4.02
C THR A 37 -2.83 14.40 -4.08
N LEU A 38 -1.92 15.35 -3.91
CA LEU A 38 -2.19 16.79 -3.94
C LEU A 38 -1.93 17.38 -5.32
N PHE A 39 -0.92 16.88 -6.05
CA PHE A 39 -0.44 17.46 -7.28
C PHE A 39 -0.26 16.39 -8.36
N PRO A 40 -0.93 16.50 -9.52
CA PRO A 40 -0.78 15.56 -10.63
C PRO A 40 0.50 15.85 -11.43
N TYR A 41 1.67 15.76 -10.79
CA TYR A 41 3.00 15.93 -11.38
C TYR A 41 3.84 14.65 -11.28
N PRO A 42 3.41 13.58 -11.92
CA PRO A 42 3.99 12.26 -11.69
C PRO A 42 5.45 12.16 -12.17
N LYS A 43 5.86 12.94 -13.16
CA LYS A 43 7.26 12.92 -13.66
C LYS A 43 8.25 13.41 -12.61
N GLU A 44 7.90 14.42 -11.85
CA GLU A 44 8.69 14.97 -10.76
C GLU A 44 8.76 14.01 -9.57
N LEU A 45 7.75 13.16 -9.39
CA LEU A 45 7.62 12.22 -8.30
C LEU A 45 7.96 10.77 -8.70
N GLU A 46 8.17 10.50 -9.99
CA GLU A 46 8.39 9.16 -10.55
C GLU A 46 9.44 8.35 -9.78
N GLY A 47 10.57 8.96 -9.45
CA GLY A 47 11.61 8.31 -8.67
C GLY A 47 11.20 7.89 -7.26
N LEU A 48 10.02 8.28 -6.75
CA LEU A 48 9.52 7.82 -5.46
C LEU A 48 8.81 6.47 -5.58
N TYR A 49 8.23 6.17 -6.72
CA TYR A 49 7.64 4.87 -7.04
C TYR A 49 8.70 3.85 -7.46
N TYR A 50 9.72 4.28 -8.21
CA TYR A 50 10.87 3.48 -8.60
C TYR A 50 12.07 3.74 -7.68
N PHE A 51 11.79 3.78 -6.38
CA PHE A 51 12.75 4.20 -5.35
C PHE A 51 14.07 3.42 -5.40
N ASP A 52 14.01 2.12 -5.65
CA ASP A 52 15.19 1.26 -5.69
C ASP A 52 16.11 1.54 -6.91
N GLU A 53 15.61 2.27 -7.90
CA GLU A 53 16.40 2.76 -9.05
C GLU A 53 17.13 4.08 -8.76
N LEU A 54 16.75 4.78 -7.67
CA LEU A 54 17.42 6.02 -7.28
C LEU A 54 18.89 5.79 -6.93
N PRO A 55 19.77 6.82 -7.13
CA PRO A 55 21.16 6.74 -6.70
C PRO A 55 21.31 6.30 -5.24
N VAL A 56 22.22 5.38 -4.98
CA VAL A 56 22.45 4.77 -3.64
C VAL A 56 22.59 5.81 -2.52
N ARG A 57 23.27 6.92 -2.78
CA ARG A 57 23.43 8.00 -1.80
C ARG A 57 22.08 8.63 -1.42
N ARG A 58 21.18 8.80 -2.39
CA ARG A 58 19.83 9.36 -2.16
C ARG A 58 18.99 8.39 -1.35
N ARG A 59 18.95 7.10 -1.73
CA ARG A 59 18.22 6.04 -1.01
C ARG A 59 18.68 5.95 0.44
N ARG A 60 19.99 5.85 0.69
CA ARG A 60 20.56 5.76 2.04
C ARG A 60 20.26 6.98 2.90
N ARG A 61 20.25 8.19 2.33
CA ARG A 61 19.88 9.40 3.08
C ARG A 61 18.42 9.35 3.51
N ILE A 62 17.50 9.00 2.61
CA ILE A 62 16.06 8.93 2.89
C ILE A 62 15.77 7.84 3.93
N LEU A 63 16.29 6.62 3.74
CA LEU A 63 16.08 5.53 4.67
C LEU A 63 16.80 5.76 6.01
N GLY A 64 17.94 6.47 6.01
CA GLY A 64 18.60 6.91 7.24
C GLY A 64 17.72 7.84 8.07
N PHE A 65 17.04 8.79 7.43
CA PHE A 65 16.05 9.65 8.09
C PHE A 65 14.88 8.84 8.64
N TYR A 66 14.28 7.97 7.81
CA TYR A 66 13.19 7.09 8.21
C TYR A 66 13.56 6.23 9.42
N ARG A 67 14.71 5.54 9.35
CA ARG A 67 15.25 4.74 10.47
C ARG A 67 15.43 5.55 11.75
N ALA A 68 15.86 6.81 11.63
CA ALA A 68 16.00 7.69 12.79
C ALA A 68 14.64 8.05 13.41
N CYS A 69 13.58 8.21 12.58
CA CYS A 69 12.22 8.43 13.06
C CYS A 69 11.69 7.19 13.81
N LEU A 70 11.86 5.98 13.25
CA LEU A 70 11.43 4.74 13.89
C LEU A 70 12.15 4.53 15.25
N LYS A 71 13.47 4.78 15.30
CA LYS A 71 14.21 4.69 16.57
C LYS A 71 13.66 5.63 17.64
N ARG A 72 13.28 6.87 17.27
CA ARG A 72 12.68 7.82 18.21
C ARG A 72 11.31 7.34 18.68
N GLN A 73 10.49 6.83 17.78
CA GLN A 73 9.17 6.29 18.09
C GLN A 73 9.28 5.12 19.08
N LEU A 74 10.12 4.14 18.79
CA LEU A 74 10.36 2.99 19.69
C LEU A 74 10.96 3.43 21.03
N TRP A 75 11.83 4.45 21.05
CA TRP A 75 12.35 4.99 22.29
C TRP A 75 11.26 5.63 23.17
N LEU A 76 10.29 6.31 22.56
CA LEU A 76 9.19 6.98 23.26
C LEU A 76 8.09 6.01 23.74
N TYR A 77 7.74 5.01 22.92
CA TYR A 77 6.58 4.16 23.16
C TYR A 77 6.92 2.75 23.66
N GLY A 78 8.19 2.37 23.71
CA GLY A 78 8.68 1.10 24.22
C GLY A 78 9.68 0.43 23.29
N ARG A 79 10.88 0.21 23.81
CA ARG A 79 12.00 -0.40 23.08
C ARG A 79 11.77 -1.87 22.76
N GLU A 80 10.89 -2.52 23.52
CA GLU A 80 10.50 -3.94 23.38
C GLU A 80 9.43 -4.14 22.28
N ARG A 81 8.89 -3.06 21.74
CA ARG A 81 7.85 -3.13 20.71
C ARG A 81 8.45 -3.35 19.34
N VAL A 82 7.71 -4.07 18.52
CA VAL A 82 7.96 -4.19 17.08
C VAL A 82 7.21 -3.08 16.36
N HIS A 83 7.89 -2.33 15.49
CA HIS A 83 7.24 -1.38 14.63
C HIS A 83 6.47 -2.12 13.52
N CYS A 84 5.20 -1.83 13.38
CA CYS A 84 4.37 -2.36 12.30
C CYS A 84 3.96 -1.21 11.39
N SER A 85 4.40 -1.25 10.14
CA SER A 85 4.10 -0.25 9.13
C SER A 85 3.11 -0.79 8.09
N LYS A 86 2.14 0.03 7.68
CA LYS A 86 1.33 -0.21 6.50
C LYS A 86 1.55 0.95 5.53
N ASN A 87 2.13 0.67 4.36
CA ASN A 87 2.42 1.70 3.37
C ASN A 87 2.41 1.11 1.95
N PRO A 88 1.41 1.45 1.11
CA PRO A 88 1.33 0.94 -0.25
C PRO A 88 2.49 1.40 -1.14
N VAL A 89 3.08 2.57 -0.88
CA VAL A 89 4.21 3.11 -1.66
C VAL A 89 5.54 2.43 -1.32
N PHE A 90 5.57 1.55 -0.31
CA PHE A 90 6.77 0.77 0.01
C PHE A 90 7.07 -0.33 -1.01
N THR A 91 6.13 -0.67 -1.87
CA THR A 91 6.33 -1.65 -2.94
C THR A 91 7.53 -1.33 -3.83
N GLY A 92 7.73 -0.07 -4.21
CA GLY A 92 8.90 0.37 -4.99
C GLY A 92 10.21 0.53 -4.20
N LYS A 93 10.22 0.21 -2.89
CA LYS A 93 11.35 0.38 -1.96
C LYS A 93 11.81 -0.93 -1.32
N VAL A 94 11.25 -2.07 -1.73
CA VAL A 94 11.41 -3.36 -1.03
C VAL A 94 12.88 -3.77 -0.93
N ALA A 95 13.67 -3.67 -2.00
CA ALA A 95 15.09 -4.03 -1.96
C ALA A 95 15.88 -3.12 -1.01
N SER A 96 15.60 -1.82 -1.02
CA SER A 96 16.24 -0.86 -0.10
C SER A 96 15.80 -1.05 1.35
N LEU A 97 14.55 -1.48 1.58
CA LEU A 97 14.06 -1.80 2.93
C LEU A 97 14.74 -3.05 3.47
N ILE A 98 14.92 -4.09 2.66
CA ILE A 98 15.68 -5.30 3.02
C ILE A 98 17.12 -4.93 3.41
N GLU A 99 17.79 -4.07 2.61
CA GLU A 99 19.15 -3.59 2.90
C GLU A 99 19.20 -2.78 4.21
N ALA A 100 18.21 -1.92 4.46
CA ALA A 100 18.21 -1.02 5.61
C ALA A 100 17.75 -1.69 6.92
N PHE A 101 16.91 -2.72 6.83
CA PHE A 101 16.30 -3.44 7.94
C PHE A 101 16.41 -4.94 7.72
N PRO A 102 17.60 -5.54 7.98
CA PRO A 102 17.84 -6.97 7.70
C PRO A 102 16.97 -7.94 8.51
N ASP A 103 16.38 -7.48 9.60
CA ASP A 103 15.50 -8.20 10.51
C ASP A 103 13.99 -7.92 10.21
N ALA A 104 13.68 -7.18 9.16
CA ALA A 104 12.31 -6.87 8.80
C ALA A 104 11.58 -8.11 8.27
N ARG A 105 10.32 -8.22 8.66
CA ARG A 105 9.36 -9.20 8.13
C ARG A 105 8.40 -8.49 7.20
N PHE A 106 8.10 -9.10 6.06
CA PHE A 106 7.28 -8.47 5.04
C PHE A 106 5.95 -9.22 4.88
N ILE A 107 4.86 -8.46 4.89
CA ILE A 107 3.53 -8.94 4.54
C ILE A 107 3.13 -8.25 3.24
N LEU A 108 3.03 -9.02 2.16
CA LEU A 108 2.56 -8.54 0.87
C LEU A 108 1.06 -8.80 0.77
N MET A 109 0.27 -7.72 0.75
CA MET A 109 -1.17 -7.82 0.52
C MET A 109 -1.45 -8.00 -0.97
N SER A 110 -2.09 -9.10 -1.34
CA SER A 110 -2.49 -9.39 -2.72
C SER A 110 -4.00 -9.21 -2.88
N ARG A 111 -4.39 -8.45 -3.89
CA ARG A 111 -5.78 -8.28 -4.31
C ARG A 111 -5.82 -8.20 -5.83
N ASP A 112 -6.94 -8.56 -6.47
CA ASP A 112 -7.06 -8.45 -7.93
C ASP A 112 -6.75 -7.02 -8.41
N PRO A 113 -5.69 -6.82 -9.21
CA PRO A 113 -5.31 -5.51 -9.71
C PRO A 113 -6.37 -4.91 -10.63
N ALA A 114 -7.20 -5.74 -11.30
CA ALA A 114 -8.31 -5.25 -12.11
C ALA A 114 -9.41 -4.58 -11.28
N ALA A 115 -9.46 -4.84 -9.97
CA ALA A 115 -10.35 -4.14 -9.04
C ALA A 115 -9.67 -2.94 -8.36
N THR A 116 -8.39 -3.08 -8.00
CA THR A 116 -7.69 -2.07 -7.20
C THR A 116 -7.19 -0.90 -8.02
N ILE A 117 -6.64 -1.13 -9.22
CA ILE A 117 -6.08 -0.07 -10.06
C ILE A 117 -7.16 0.93 -10.50
N PRO A 118 -8.31 0.53 -11.08
CA PRO A 118 -9.37 1.47 -11.41
C PRO A 118 -9.89 2.26 -10.20
N SER A 119 -9.97 1.62 -9.04
CA SER A 119 -10.38 2.28 -7.79
C SER A 119 -9.41 3.37 -7.38
N LEU A 120 -8.09 3.11 -7.45
CA LEU A 120 -7.04 4.10 -7.19
C LEU A 120 -7.11 5.25 -8.19
N LEU A 121 -7.18 4.95 -9.48
CA LEU A 121 -7.27 5.98 -10.53
C LEU A 121 -8.48 6.89 -10.31
N LYS A 122 -9.65 6.31 -9.95
CA LYS A 122 -10.85 7.08 -9.68
C LYS A 122 -10.75 7.97 -8.45
N MET A 123 -10.11 7.46 -7.41
CA MET A 123 -9.84 8.25 -6.20
C MET A 123 -8.97 9.46 -6.54
N MET A 124 -7.88 9.25 -7.27
CA MET A 124 -6.95 10.30 -7.64
C MET A 124 -7.56 11.31 -8.61
N GLU A 125 -8.28 10.84 -9.63
CA GLU A 125 -9.04 11.72 -10.53
C GLU A 125 -9.96 12.68 -9.77
N ARG A 126 -10.74 12.14 -8.82
CA ARG A 126 -11.66 12.94 -8.01
C ARG A 126 -10.93 13.97 -7.15
N ASN A 127 -9.82 13.60 -6.53
CA ASN A 127 -9.02 14.51 -5.72
C ASN A 127 -8.47 15.67 -6.55
N TRP A 128 -7.92 15.39 -7.72
CA TRP A 128 -7.33 16.40 -8.59
C TRP A 128 -8.40 17.29 -9.24
N LEU A 129 -9.56 16.73 -9.61
CA LEU A 129 -10.69 17.53 -10.07
C LEU A 129 -11.25 18.45 -8.95
N ALA A 130 -11.30 17.95 -7.72
CA ALA A 130 -11.74 18.76 -6.57
C ALA A 130 -10.75 19.87 -6.21
N SER A 131 -9.49 19.72 -6.60
CA SER A 131 -8.41 20.73 -6.45
C SER A 131 -8.26 21.62 -7.68
N ASP A 132 -9.20 21.58 -8.60
CA ASP A 132 -9.26 22.42 -9.81
C ASP A 132 -8.04 22.28 -10.74
N CYS A 133 -7.45 21.06 -10.78
CA CYS A 133 -6.33 20.76 -11.65
C CYS A 133 -6.76 20.63 -13.11
N ASP A 134 -5.84 20.96 -14.05
CA ASP A 134 -6.10 20.87 -15.48
C ASP A 134 -6.40 19.44 -15.95
N ARG A 135 -7.43 19.28 -16.77
CA ARG A 135 -7.89 17.98 -17.26
C ARG A 135 -6.88 17.24 -18.13
N SER A 136 -6.07 17.96 -18.90
CA SER A 136 -5.04 17.35 -19.75
C SER A 136 -3.91 16.78 -18.89
N GLN A 137 -3.55 17.49 -17.85
CA GLN A 137 -2.57 17.09 -16.86
C GLN A 137 -3.06 15.89 -16.04
N ILE A 138 -4.33 15.89 -15.61
CA ILE A 138 -4.95 14.74 -14.93
C ILE A 138 -4.86 13.48 -15.79
N ARG A 139 -5.20 13.55 -17.08
CA ARG A 139 -5.09 12.38 -17.98
C ARG A 139 -3.68 11.82 -18.07
N CYS A 140 -2.67 12.70 -18.22
CA CYS A 140 -1.27 12.28 -18.23
C CYS A 140 -0.88 11.62 -16.90
N ALA A 141 -1.31 12.19 -15.77
CA ALA A 141 -1.03 11.67 -14.45
C ALA A 141 -1.69 10.31 -14.20
N LEU A 142 -2.94 10.13 -14.63
CA LEU A 142 -3.64 8.84 -14.51
C LEU A 142 -2.96 7.73 -15.32
N ALA A 143 -2.53 8.04 -16.56
CA ALA A 143 -1.80 7.07 -17.38
C ALA A 143 -0.48 6.64 -16.70
N GLN A 144 0.26 7.57 -16.15
CA GLN A 144 1.50 7.26 -15.44
C GLN A 144 1.25 6.53 -14.12
N LEU A 145 0.20 6.88 -13.37
CA LEU A 145 -0.17 6.17 -12.15
C LEU A 145 -0.57 4.72 -12.42
N ALA A 146 -1.20 4.43 -13.57
CA ALA A 146 -1.46 3.07 -14.00
C ALA A 146 -0.14 2.29 -14.20
N GLU A 147 0.86 2.87 -14.89
CA GLU A 147 2.18 2.27 -15.06
C GLU A 147 2.89 1.99 -13.72
N GLN A 148 2.88 2.97 -12.82
CA GLN A 148 3.44 2.83 -11.47
C GLN A 148 2.71 1.73 -10.68
N SER A 149 1.41 1.60 -10.88
CA SER A 149 0.61 0.55 -10.23
C SER A 149 1.01 -0.83 -10.72
N TYR A 150 1.26 -1.05 -12.01
CA TYR A 150 1.76 -2.33 -12.53
C TYR A 150 3.10 -2.70 -11.91
N HIS A 151 4.02 -1.75 -11.82
CA HIS A 151 5.30 -1.95 -11.13
C HIS A 151 5.10 -2.33 -9.65
N SER A 152 4.17 -1.68 -8.97
CA SER A 152 3.88 -1.95 -7.55
C SER A 152 3.39 -3.39 -7.30
N TYR A 153 2.78 -4.03 -8.30
CA TYR A 153 2.35 -5.44 -8.22
C TYR A 153 3.46 -6.42 -8.61
N SER A 154 4.22 -6.12 -9.67
CA SER A 154 5.22 -7.06 -10.21
C SER A 154 6.55 -7.02 -9.45
N TYR A 155 6.99 -5.85 -9.00
CA TYR A 155 8.33 -5.65 -8.44
C TYR A 155 8.58 -6.36 -7.10
N PRO A 156 7.68 -6.31 -6.07
CA PRO A 156 7.95 -6.98 -4.79
C PRO A 156 8.18 -8.49 -4.91
N PRO A 157 7.37 -9.27 -5.65
CA PRO A 157 7.65 -10.70 -5.86
C PRO A 157 9.00 -10.96 -6.52
N GLU A 158 9.42 -10.14 -7.49
CA GLU A 158 10.72 -10.26 -8.13
C GLU A 158 11.87 -10.01 -7.15
N VAL A 159 11.71 -9.02 -6.26
CA VAL A 159 12.71 -8.75 -5.22
C VAL A 159 12.80 -9.90 -4.24
N PHE A 160 11.69 -10.41 -3.74
CA PHE A 160 11.67 -11.54 -2.81
C PHE A 160 12.26 -12.82 -3.42
N ALA A 161 12.01 -13.07 -4.71
CA ALA A 161 12.65 -14.20 -5.41
C ALA A 161 14.19 -14.11 -5.42
N ARG A 162 14.73 -12.89 -5.43
CA ARG A 162 16.18 -12.65 -5.36
C ARG A 162 16.74 -12.65 -3.94
N HIS A 163 15.86 -12.61 -2.92
CA HIS A 163 16.22 -12.56 -1.50
C HIS A 163 15.50 -13.67 -0.70
N PRO A 164 15.78 -14.97 -1.00
CA PRO A 164 15.03 -16.09 -0.41
C PRO A 164 15.21 -16.25 1.11
N GLY A 165 16.20 -15.57 1.70
CA GLY A 165 16.42 -15.56 3.15
C GLY A 165 15.61 -14.54 3.93
N VAL A 166 14.79 -13.71 3.24
CA VAL A 166 13.95 -12.70 3.88
C VAL A 166 12.64 -13.31 4.33
N GLU A 167 12.27 -13.09 5.59
CA GLU A 167 10.97 -13.53 6.12
C GLU A 167 9.85 -12.73 5.45
N GLN A 168 9.04 -13.39 4.65
CA GLN A 168 7.93 -12.77 3.94
C GLN A 168 6.75 -13.72 3.81
N VAL A 169 5.56 -13.15 3.74
CA VAL A 169 4.31 -13.87 3.48
C VAL A 169 3.40 -13.04 2.58
N THR A 170 2.75 -13.70 1.64
CA THR A 170 1.69 -13.07 0.84
C THR A 170 0.33 -13.42 1.43
N VAL A 171 -0.47 -12.39 1.68
CA VAL A 171 -1.83 -12.50 2.20
C VAL A 171 -2.82 -12.11 1.11
N ASP A 172 -3.71 -13.02 0.79
CA ASP A 172 -4.79 -12.77 -0.15
C ASP A 172 -5.91 -11.97 0.52
N TYR A 173 -6.35 -10.89 -0.14
CA TYR A 173 -7.38 -10.00 0.39
C TYR A 173 -8.73 -10.71 0.57
N GLU A 174 -9.12 -11.57 -0.36
CA GLU A 174 -10.38 -12.28 -0.30
C GLU A 174 -10.41 -13.26 0.88
N GLN A 175 -9.29 -13.92 1.14
CA GLN A 175 -9.13 -14.78 2.32
C GLN A 175 -9.16 -13.96 3.61
N LEU A 176 -8.50 -12.80 3.63
CA LEU A 176 -8.53 -11.91 4.80
C LEU A 176 -9.95 -11.43 5.12
N VAL A 177 -10.72 -11.07 4.11
CA VAL A 177 -12.11 -10.62 4.29
C VAL A 177 -13.02 -11.78 4.72
N ALA A 178 -12.84 -12.97 4.13
CA ALA A 178 -13.66 -14.14 4.44
C ALA A 178 -13.38 -14.72 5.84
N GLN A 179 -12.12 -14.73 6.27
CA GLN A 179 -11.66 -15.34 7.52
C GLN A 179 -10.57 -14.47 8.18
N PRO A 180 -10.92 -13.28 8.70
CA PRO A 180 -9.94 -12.31 9.18
C PRO A 180 -9.02 -12.88 10.25
N ARG A 181 -9.59 -13.43 11.33
CA ARG A 181 -8.85 -13.99 12.45
C ARG A 181 -7.90 -15.11 12.01
N ALA A 182 -8.43 -16.12 11.35
CA ALA A 182 -7.64 -17.27 10.92
C ALA A 182 -6.51 -16.87 9.93
N THR A 183 -6.75 -15.86 9.09
CA THR A 183 -5.73 -15.34 8.17
C THR A 183 -4.62 -14.61 8.89
N VAL A 184 -4.94 -13.77 9.88
CA VAL A 184 -3.93 -13.08 10.70
C VAL A 184 -3.13 -14.08 11.54
N GLU A 185 -3.77 -15.06 12.17
CA GLU A 185 -3.08 -16.10 12.96
C GLU A 185 -2.09 -16.90 12.10
N ARG A 186 -2.48 -17.32 10.87
CA ARG A 186 -1.58 -17.99 9.92
C ARG A 186 -0.42 -17.09 9.50
N THR A 187 -0.69 -15.80 9.28
CA THR A 187 0.34 -14.81 8.93
C THR A 187 1.37 -14.66 10.02
N TYR A 188 0.93 -14.53 11.27
CA TYR A 188 1.80 -14.45 12.44
C TYR A 188 2.63 -15.72 12.59
N GLN A 189 2.00 -16.88 12.47
CA GLN A 189 2.70 -18.17 12.53
C GLN A 189 3.77 -18.30 11.44
N ALA A 190 3.46 -17.91 10.20
CA ALA A 190 4.41 -17.96 9.08
C ALA A 190 5.62 -17.04 9.28
N LEU A 191 5.46 -15.93 10.03
CA LEU A 191 6.51 -14.98 10.37
C LEU A 191 7.15 -15.25 11.75
N GLY A 192 6.91 -16.42 12.35
CA GLY A 192 7.47 -16.78 13.65
C GLY A 192 7.02 -15.86 14.79
N MET A 193 5.84 -15.24 14.68
CA MET A 193 5.28 -14.32 15.67
C MET A 193 4.18 -15.01 16.46
N ALA A 194 4.09 -14.69 17.75
CA ALA A 194 3.00 -15.16 18.61
C ALA A 194 1.84 -14.16 18.60
N VAL A 195 0.62 -14.68 18.64
CA VAL A 195 -0.59 -13.90 18.90
C VAL A 195 -0.83 -13.91 20.40
N SER A 196 -0.83 -12.74 21.05
CA SER A 196 -1.16 -12.63 22.49
C SER A 196 -2.66 -12.82 22.73
N GLU A 197 -3.04 -13.13 23.96
CA GLU A 197 -4.47 -13.24 24.35
C GLU A 197 -5.22 -11.92 24.12
N GLU A 198 -4.59 -10.79 24.44
CA GLU A 198 -5.19 -9.48 24.22
C GLU A 198 -5.40 -9.22 22.72
N PHE A 199 -4.43 -9.60 21.87
CA PHE A 199 -4.56 -9.43 20.43
C PHE A 199 -5.60 -10.38 19.83
N ALA A 200 -5.69 -11.60 20.35
CA ALA A 200 -6.74 -12.55 19.95
C ALA A 200 -8.16 -11.99 20.23
N ALA A 201 -8.37 -11.34 21.37
CA ALA A 201 -9.63 -10.68 21.69
C ALA A 201 -9.95 -9.51 20.73
N VAL A 202 -8.93 -8.76 20.30
CA VAL A 202 -9.08 -7.72 19.27
C VAL A 202 -9.49 -8.34 17.93
N LEU A 203 -8.86 -9.45 17.53
CA LEU A 203 -9.20 -10.15 16.29
C LEU A 203 -10.63 -10.66 16.29
N ASP A 204 -11.13 -11.19 17.42
CA ASP A 204 -12.53 -11.60 17.55
C ASP A 204 -13.51 -10.43 17.36
N SER A 205 -13.19 -9.28 17.96
CA SER A 205 -13.98 -8.06 17.83
C SER A 205 -14.00 -7.55 16.38
N GLU A 206 -12.85 -7.51 15.72
CA GLU A 206 -12.74 -7.04 14.33
C GLU A 206 -13.38 -8.03 13.35
N GLU A 207 -13.32 -9.33 13.60
CA GLU A 207 -14.03 -10.31 12.77
C GLU A 207 -15.55 -10.12 12.85
N ALA A 208 -16.09 -9.89 14.05
CA ALA A 208 -17.52 -9.61 14.22
C ALA A 208 -17.94 -8.33 13.51
N ARG A 209 -17.09 -7.30 13.52
CA ARG A 209 -17.32 -6.01 12.86
C ARG A 209 -17.23 -6.12 11.33
N SER A 210 -16.24 -6.85 10.80
CA SER A 210 -16.04 -6.99 9.36
C SER A 210 -17.19 -7.69 8.65
N ARG A 211 -17.89 -8.62 9.33
CA ARG A 211 -19.09 -9.29 8.80
C ARG A 211 -20.25 -8.33 8.48
N GLN A 212 -20.25 -7.13 9.05
CA GLN A 212 -21.27 -6.10 8.81
C GLN A 212 -20.87 -5.13 7.71
N HIS A 213 -19.61 -5.16 7.27
CA HIS A 213 -19.09 -4.23 6.27
C HIS A 213 -19.19 -4.82 4.87
N ARG A 214 -19.85 -4.09 3.95
CA ARG A 214 -19.86 -4.39 2.50
C ARG A 214 -19.27 -3.21 1.75
N ALA A 215 -18.30 -3.48 0.89
CA ALA A 215 -17.78 -2.48 -0.03
C ALA A 215 -18.83 -2.19 -1.13
N GLU A 216 -19.27 -0.94 -1.24
CA GLU A 216 -20.36 -0.53 -2.17
C GLU A 216 -19.86 0.02 -3.51
N HIS A 217 -18.52 0.14 -3.72
CA HIS A 217 -18.00 0.81 -4.90
C HIS A 217 -17.40 -0.18 -5.88
N LEU A 218 -18.03 -0.31 -7.05
CA LEU A 218 -17.50 -1.01 -8.21
C LEU A 218 -17.04 0.04 -9.23
N TYR A 219 -15.72 0.07 -9.49
CA TYR A 219 -15.14 0.82 -10.60
C TYR A 219 -14.65 -0.16 -11.63
N THR A 220 -14.80 0.18 -12.92
CA THR A 220 -14.42 -0.72 -14.00
C THR A 220 -13.16 -0.23 -14.72
N PRO A 221 -12.31 -1.13 -15.20
CA PRO A 221 -11.14 -0.76 -16.00
C PRO A 221 -11.47 0.09 -17.22
N GLU A 222 -12.63 -0.18 -17.84
CA GLU A 222 -13.11 0.48 -19.06
C GLU A 222 -13.32 1.98 -18.87
N GLU A 223 -13.61 2.45 -17.67
CA GLU A 223 -13.70 3.89 -17.35
C GLU A 223 -12.39 4.64 -17.65
N PHE A 224 -11.26 3.92 -17.66
CA PHE A 224 -9.90 4.44 -17.90
C PHE A 224 -9.28 3.90 -19.20
N GLU A 225 -10.10 3.39 -20.11
CA GLU A 225 -9.64 2.77 -21.36
C GLU A 225 -8.68 1.57 -21.14
N LEU A 226 -8.81 0.89 -19.99
CA LEU A 226 -8.02 -0.27 -19.62
C LEU A 226 -8.85 -1.56 -19.74
N SER A 227 -8.17 -2.68 -19.93
CA SER A 227 -8.75 -4.01 -19.92
C SER A 227 -8.34 -4.79 -18.68
N ALA A 228 -9.27 -5.50 -18.05
CA ALA A 228 -8.98 -6.32 -16.87
C ALA A 228 -7.88 -7.38 -17.13
N ASP A 229 -7.92 -8.02 -18.30
CA ASP A 229 -6.93 -9.03 -18.67
C ASP A 229 -5.54 -8.43 -18.92
N GLU A 230 -5.50 -7.24 -19.54
CA GLU A 230 -4.26 -6.49 -19.72
C GLU A 230 -3.65 -6.07 -18.39
N ILE A 231 -4.47 -5.56 -17.47
CA ILE A 231 -4.04 -5.20 -16.12
C ILE A 231 -3.41 -6.41 -15.41
N ARG A 232 -4.11 -7.56 -15.39
CA ARG A 232 -3.59 -8.77 -14.74
C ARG A 232 -2.29 -9.25 -15.37
N ARG A 233 -2.22 -9.28 -16.70
CA ARG A 233 -1.02 -9.66 -17.43
C ARG A 233 0.17 -8.77 -17.09
N ARG A 234 -0.02 -7.47 -17.05
CA ARG A 234 1.02 -6.48 -16.71
C ARG A 234 1.47 -6.54 -15.26
N CYS A 235 0.58 -6.95 -14.38
CA CYS A 235 0.90 -7.21 -12.96
C CYS A 235 1.56 -8.58 -12.72
N GLY A 236 1.84 -9.37 -13.76
CA GLY A 236 2.43 -10.70 -13.63
C GLY A 236 1.46 -11.77 -13.09
N ILE A 237 0.16 -11.48 -13.11
CA ILE A 237 -0.87 -12.42 -12.65
C ILE A 237 -1.38 -13.18 -13.88
N SER A 238 -1.08 -14.49 -13.95
CA SER A 238 -1.62 -15.34 -14.99
C SER A 238 -3.13 -15.38 -14.87
N SER A 239 -3.83 -15.14 -15.98
CA SER A 239 -5.27 -15.34 -16.08
C SER A 239 -5.59 -16.83 -16.02
N SER A 240 -5.69 -17.39 -14.80
CA SER A 240 -6.43 -18.65 -14.64
C SER A 240 -7.91 -18.29 -14.59
N PRO A 241 -8.74 -18.88 -15.43
CA PRO A 241 -10.18 -18.68 -15.36
C PRO A 241 -10.66 -19.23 -14.02
N VAL A 242 -11.08 -18.36 -13.11
CA VAL A 242 -11.94 -18.78 -12.01
C VAL A 242 -13.26 -19.16 -12.65
N GLU A 243 -13.45 -20.46 -12.88
CA GLU A 243 -14.77 -21.00 -13.20
C GLU A 243 -15.72 -20.57 -12.08
N LYS A 244 -16.59 -19.65 -12.41
CA LYS A 244 -17.77 -19.35 -11.58
C LYS A 244 -18.65 -20.61 -11.60
N LYS A 245 -18.62 -21.35 -10.51
CA LYS A 245 -19.67 -22.29 -10.17
C LYS A 245 -20.73 -21.62 -9.31
#